data_7d7f20f15865fe665a744314b4319f77
#
_entry.id   7d7f20f15865fe665a744314b4319f77
#
_cell.length_a   1.000
_cell.length_b   1.000
_cell.length_c   1.000
_cell.angle_alpha   90.00
_cell.angle_beta   90.00
_cell.angle_gamma   90.00
#
_symmetry.space_group_name_H-M   'P 1'
#
loop_
_entity.id
_entity.type
_entity.pdbx_description
1 polymer ?
#
loop_
_entity_poly.entity_id
_entity_poly.type
_entity_poly.pdbx_seq_one_letter_code
_entity_poly.pdbx_strand_id
1 'polypeptide(L)'
;QDNFENFAPKRILDMGCGIGSGLLPFVDAFPDAEIHGIDVAAPMLRYGHARAEALGRKVHFSQQDAERTNFPDASFDLVMTHIVVHETSQKALRNILKECRRLLRPGGVTVHCETPMYDDRLSPFDQAQTDWDTYFNNEPFVGPMHGLDADALMREAGFADDEIANGDLPLYVPGVDDGEGGDDYRHRIGGYLSILGARRRA
;
A
#
# COMPACT_ATOMS: atom_id res chain seq x y z
N GLN A 1 -7.99 -8.82 7.49
CA GLN A 1 -8.00 -9.47 8.83
C GLN A 1 -7.70 -10.97 8.73
N ASP A 2 -8.05 -11.60 7.63
CA ASP A 2 -7.98 -13.07 7.48
C ASP A 2 -6.54 -13.62 7.54
N ASN A 3 -5.53 -12.83 7.14
CA ASN A 3 -4.12 -13.23 7.18
C ASN A 3 -3.40 -12.88 8.50
N PHE A 4 -4.02 -12.04 9.36
CA PHE A 4 -3.38 -11.52 10.58
C PHE A 4 -4.37 -11.48 11.74
N GLU A 5 -4.80 -12.64 12.22
CA GLU A 5 -5.71 -12.77 13.35
C GLU A 5 -5.21 -11.99 14.58
N ASN A 6 -6.15 -11.31 15.27
CA ASN A 6 -5.88 -10.52 16.49
C ASN A 6 -4.86 -9.38 16.31
N PHE A 7 -4.67 -8.88 15.09
CA PHE A 7 -3.78 -7.75 14.84
C PHE A 7 -4.43 -6.44 15.33
N ALA A 8 -3.84 -5.82 16.35
CA ALA A 8 -4.29 -4.58 16.97
C ALA A 8 -3.13 -3.57 17.04
N PRO A 9 -2.83 -2.87 15.92
CA PRO A 9 -1.68 -1.97 15.85
C PRO A 9 -1.87 -0.76 16.79
N LYS A 10 -0.78 -0.33 17.42
CA LYS A 10 -0.72 0.88 18.27
C LYS A 10 -0.02 2.04 17.57
N ARG A 11 0.82 1.76 16.58
CA ARG A 11 1.46 2.79 15.75
C ARG A 11 1.40 2.38 14.28
N ILE A 12 0.79 3.23 13.48
CA ILE A 12 0.53 3.01 12.05
C ILE A 12 1.24 4.10 11.25
N LEU A 13 1.91 3.71 10.18
CA LEU A 13 2.56 4.61 9.23
C LEU A 13 2.05 4.36 7.82
N ASP A 14 1.60 5.41 7.14
CA ASP A 14 1.34 5.45 5.71
C ASP A 14 2.46 6.24 5.01
N MET A 15 3.15 5.60 4.08
CA MET A 15 4.28 6.17 3.34
C MET A 15 3.83 6.54 1.93
N GLY A 16 3.93 7.83 1.59
CA GLY A 16 3.30 8.40 0.40
C GLY A 16 1.81 8.70 0.62
N CYS A 17 1.47 9.22 1.80
CA CYS A 17 0.07 9.37 2.24
C CYS A 17 -0.71 10.47 1.49
N GLY A 18 -0.05 11.30 0.68
CA GLY A 18 -0.67 12.44 0.00
C GLY A 18 -1.39 13.37 0.99
N ILE A 19 -2.69 13.53 0.80
CA ILE A 19 -3.57 14.32 1.68
C ILE A 19 -4.13 13.50 2.85
N GLY A 20 -3.68 12.28 3.07
CA GLY A 20 -4.08 11.43 4.18
C GLY A 20 -5.50 10.83 4.06
N SER A 21 -6.06 10.73 2.85
CA SER A 21 -7.40 10.16 2.66
C SER A 21 -7.46 8.69 3.09
N GLY A 22 -6.40 7.92 2.80
CA GLY A 22 -6.27 6.52 3.18
C GLY A 22 -6.12 6.28 4.69
N LEU A 23 -5.69 7.31 5.43
CA LEU A 23 -5.47 7.22 6.88
C LEU A 23 -6.76 7.35 7.71
N LEU A 24 -7.77 8.04 7.21
CA LEU A 24 -8.98 8.30 8.00
C LEU A 24 -9.72 7.02 8.43
N PRO A 25 -9.87 5.99 7.58
CA PRO A 25 -10.44 4.72 8.01
C PRO A 25 -9.67 4.04 9.16
N PHE A 26 -8.34 4.21 9.19
CA PHE A 26 -7.51 3.66 10.27
C PHE A 26 -7.70 4.40 11.59
N VAL A 27 -7.92 5.74 11.55
CA VAL A 27 -8.26 6.52 12.76
C VAL A 27 -9.57 6.01 13.37
N ASP A 28 -10.56 5.68 12.54
CA ASP A 28 -11.84 5.18 13.00
C ASP A 28 -11.78 3.71 13.47
N ALA A 29 -11.00 2.87 12.79
CA ALA A 29 -10.86 1.46 13.12
C ALA A 29 -9.97 1.20 14.35
N PHE A 30 -8.98 2.08 14.58
CA PHE A 30 -7.99 1.94 15.66
C PHE A 30 -7.88 3.25 16.46
N PRO A 31 -8.92 3.62 17.23
CA PRO A 31 -9.00 4.92 17.90
C PRO A 31 -7.90 5.15 18.95
N ASP A 32 -7.29 4.07 19.45
CA ASP A 32 -6.17 4.13 20.40
C ASP A 32 -4.78 4.11 19.73
N ALA A 33 -4.73 4.05 18.40
CA ALA A 33 -3.47 4.02 17.67
C ALA A 33 -2.94 5.42 17.37
N GLU A 34 -1.62 5.55 17.39
CA GLU A 34 -0.92 6.73 16.89
C GLU A 34 -0.73 6.59 15.37
N ILE A 35 -1.41 7.46 14.60
CA ILE A 35 -1.44 7.41 13.13
C ILE A 35 -0.48 8.44 12.56
N HIS A 36 0.45 7.99 11.73
CA HIS A 36 1.41 8.81 11.02
C HIS A 36 1.21 8.74 9.51
N GLY A 37 1.37 9.87 8.83
CA GLY A 37 1.46 9.96 7.38
C GLY A 37 2.71 10.72 6.95
N ILE A 38 3.46 10.18 6.01
CA ILE A 38 4.60 10.87 5.40
C ILE A 38 4.42 10.99 3.90
N ASP A 39 4.92 12.10 3.37
CA ASP A 39 4.97 12.36 1.93
C ASP A 39 6.12 13.34 1.64
N VAL A 40 6.61 13.37 0.41
CA VAL A 40 7.59 14.37 -0.05
C VAL A 40 6.93 15.69 -0.42
N ALA A 41 5.64 15.67 -0.73
CA ALA A 41 4.87 16.82 -1.19
C ALA A 41 4.30 17.65 -0.03
N ALA A 42 5.06 18.61 0.46
CA ALA A 42 4.64 19.49 1.56
C ALA A 42 3.26 20.16 1.36
N PRO A 43 2.84 20.60 0.14
CA PRO A 43 1.49 21.13 -0.08
C PRO A 43 0.39 20.14 0.25
N MET A 44 0.56 18.86 -0.11
CA MET A 44 -0.38 17.79 0.18
C MET A 44 -0.54 17.59 1.69
N LEU A 45 0.58 17.52 2.40
CA LEU A 45 0.59 17.35 3.85
C LEU A 45 -0.07 18.52 4.60
N ARG A 46 0.16 19.77 4.14
CA ARG A 46 -0.53 20.94 4.74
C ARG A 46 -2.04 20.88 4.57
N TYR A 47 -2.50 20.49 3.39
CA TYR A 47 -3.93 20.29 3.14
C TYR A 47 -4.46 19.13 3.98
N GLY A 48 -3.75 17.99 4.01
CA GLY A 48 -4.10 16.82 4.81
C GLY A 48 -4.25 17.14 6.29
N HIS A 49 -3.32 17.89 6.85
CA HIS A 49 -3.37 18.34 8.24
C HIS A 49 -4.62 19.20 8.52
N ALA A 50 -4.83 20.26 7.73
CA ALA A 50 -6.00 21.13 7.87
C ALA A 50 -7.32 20.35 7.74
N ARG A 51 -7.38 19.40 6.81
CA ARG A 51 -8.55 18.53 6.60
C ARG A 51 -8.78 17.61 7.81
N ALA A 52 -7.72 16.98 8.33
CA ALA A 52 -7.84 16.11 9.50
C ALA A 52 -8.33 16.90 10.73
N GLU A 53 -7.79 18.11 10.97
CA GLU A 53 -8.26 19.01 12.03
C GLU A 53 -9.74 19.38 11.87
N ALA A 54 -10.16 19.76 10.65
CA ALA A 54 -11.55 20.11 10.35
C ALA A 54 -12.52 18.93 10.58
N LEU A 55 -12.05 17.71 10.40
CA LEU A 55 -12.79 16.47 10.64
C LEU A 55 -12.68 15.97 12.09
N GLY A 56 -11.93 16.63 12.95
CA GLY A 56 -11.65 16.19 14.32
C GLY A 56 -10.85 14.87 14.38
N ARG A 57 -10.03 14.60 13.38
CA ARG A 57 -9.20 13.38 13.29
C ARG A 57 -7.75 13.69 13.64
N LYS A 58 -7.16 12.85 14.48
CA LYS A 58 -5.76 13.02 14.91
C LYS A 58 -4.84 12.20 14.03
N VAL A 59 -4.07 12.88 13.18
CA VAL A 59 -3.02 12.29 12.32
C VAL A 59 -1.75 13.12 12.43
N HIS A 60 -0.60 12.47 12.54
CA HIS A 60 0.71 13.09 12.59
C HIS A 60 1.32 13.11 11.18
N PHE A 61 1.26 14.26 10.52
CA PHE A 61 1.86 14.45 9.21
C PHE A 61 3.29 14.95 9.31
N SER A 62 4.21 14.41 8.50
CA SER A 62 5.58 14.91 8.38
C SER A 62 6.13 14.74 6.96
N GLN A 63 6.88 15.75 6.50
CA GLN A 63 7.54 15.68 5.19
C GLN A 63 8.80 14.83 5.31
N GLN A 64 8.80 13.67 4.68
CA GLN A 64 9.91 12.73 4.69
C GLN A 64 9.98 11.96 3.36
N ASP A 65 11.19 11.49 3.06
CA ASP A 65 11.44 10.54 1.97
C ASP A 65 11.19 9.12 2.47
N ALA A 66 10.33 8.38 1.76
CA ALA A 66 9.99 7.00 2.08
C ALA A 66 11.17 6.03 1.91
N GLU A 67 12.18 6.36 1.10
CA GLU A 67 13.38 5.55 0.97
C GLU A 67 14.26 5.57 2.25
N ARG A 68 14.13 6.61 3.07
CA ARG A 68 14.91 6.79 4.29
C ARG A 68 14.24 7.79 5.24
N THR A 69 13.49 7.28 6.19
CA THR A 69 12.76 8.09 7.16
C THR A 69 13.61 8.44 8.39
N ASN A 70 13.13 9.42 9.15
CA ASN A 70 13.75 9.82 10.43
C ASN A 70 13.24 9.00 11.63
N PHE A 71 12.36 8.03 11.42
CA PHE A 71 11.83 7.22 12.51
C PHE A 71 12.86 6.20 13.00
N PRO A 72 12.85 5.88 14.30
CA PRO A 72 13.69 4.83 14.86
C PRO A 72 13.37 3.45 14.27
N ASP A 73 14.32 2.54 14.32
CA ASP A 73 14.11 1.13 14.03
C ASP A 73 13.02 0.54 14.93
N ALA A 74 12.27 -0.42 14.42
CA ALA A 74 11.26 -1.16 15.17
C ALA A 74 10.27 -0.24 15.92
N SER A 75 9.75 0.79 15.25
CA SER A 75 8.89 1.82 15.86
C SER A 75 7.42 1.71 15.49
N PHE A 76 7.05 0.89 14.50
CA PHE A 76 5.68 0.76 14.02
C PHE A 76 5.18 -0.68 14.06
N ASP A 77 3.88 -0.82 14.29
CA ASP A 77 3.17 -2.11 14.22
C ASP A 77 2.62 -2.37 12.82
N LEU A 78 2.23 -1.30 12.10
CA LEU A 78 1.80 -1.34 10.70
C LEU A 78 2.53 -0.27 9.91
N VAL A 79 3.15 -0.66 8.80
CA VAL A 79 3.69 0.24 7.78
C VAL A 79 3.02 -0.09 6.46
N MET A 80 2.47 0.91 5.80
CA MET A 80 1.72 0.69 4.56
C MET A 80 2.06 1.73 3.49
N THR A 81 1.75 1.36 2.25
CA THR A 81 1.62 2.28 1.11
C THR A 81 0.32 1.99 0.38
N HIS A 82 -0.27 3.00 -0.22
CA HIS A 82 -1.47 2.84 -1.04
C HIS A 82 -1.28 3.59 -2.36
N ILE A 83 -1.17 2.80 -3.45
CA ILE A 83 -1.00 3.36 -4.80
C ILE A 83 0.25 4.26 -4.87
N VAL A 84 1.41 3.68 -4.51
CA VAL A 84 2.72 4.39 -4.47
C VAL A 84 3.78 3.66 -5.30
N VAL A 85 3.65 2.35 -5.46
CA VAL A 85 4.69 1.54 -6.13
C VAL A 85 4.90 2.02 -7.57
N HIS A 86 3.82 2.28 -8.31
CA HIS A 86 3.88 2.77 -9.69
C HIS A 86 4.35 4.23 -9.83
N GLU A 87 4.44 4.96 -8.73
CA GLU A 87 5.00 6.32 -8.69
C GLU A 87 6.51 6.31 -8.46
N THR A 88 7.11 5.15 -8.25
CA THR A 88 8.51 5.04 -7.83
C THR A 88 9.35 4.20 -8.78
N SER A 89 10.62 4.60 -8.95
CA SER A 89 11.57 3.76 -9.68
C SER A 89 11.78 2.41 -8.96
N GLN A 90 12.16 1.37 -9.71
CA GLN A 90 12.46 0.07 -9.12
C GLN A 90 13.56 0.12 -8.03
N LYS A 91 14.49 1.09 -8.14
CA LYS A 91 15.51 1.31 -7.11
C LYS A 91 14.89 1.89 -5.84
N ALA A 92 14.06 2.92 -5.98
CA ALA A 92 13.37 3.56 -4.86
C ALA A 92 12.43 2.57 -4.17
N LEU A 93 11.66 1.78 -4.92
CA LEU A 93 10.81 0.73 -4.38
C LEU A 93 11.57 -0.24 -3.47
N ARG A 94 12.73 -0.75 -3.92
CA ARG A 94 13.55 -1.65 -3.10
C ARG A 94 14.05 -0.99 -1.82
N ASN A 95 14.37 0.29 -1.86
CA ASN A 95 14.77 1.04 -0.67
C ASN A 95 13.57 1.26 0.28
N ILE A 96 12.40 1.59 -0.25
CA ILE A 96 11.16 1.75 0.51
C ILE A 96 10.81 0.45 1.24
N LEU A 97 10.83 -0.70 0.56
CA LEU A 97 10.51 -1.99 1.19
C LEU A 97 11.52 -2.36 2.29
N LYS A 98 12.82 -2.07 2.10
CA LYS A 98 13.84 -2.24 3.16
C LYS A 98 13.59 -1.31 4.33
N GLU A 99 13.19 -0.08 4.06
CA GLU A 99 12.83 0.88 5.10
C GLU A 99 11.58 0.42 5.88
N CYS A 100 10.56 -0.09 5.21
CA CYS A 100 9.40 -0.72 5.87
C CYS A 100 9.85 -1.82 6.83
N ARG A 101 10.71 -2.74 6.37
CA ARG A 101 11.26 -3.82 7.20
C ARG A 101 12.02 -3.31 8.42
N ARG A 102 12.82 -2.23 8.26
CA ARG A 102 13.55 -1.58 9.36
C ARG A 102 12.60 -1.02 10.42
N LEU A 103 11.55 -0.35 9.96
CA LEU A 103 10.58 0.35 10.81
C LEU A 103 9.66 -0.58 11.62
N LEU A 104 9.39 -1.78 11.10
CA LEU A 104 8.50 -2.73 11.76
C LEU A 104 9.09 -3.28 13.04
N ARG A 105 8.27 -3.31 14.09
CA ARG A 105 8.54 -4.08 15.31
C ARG A 105 8.50 -5.58 15.03
N PRO A 106 9.10 -6.41 15.87
CA PRO A 106 8.79 -7.84 15.88
C PRO A 106 7.26 -8.06 15.97
N GLY A 107 6.70 -8.91 15.11
CA GLY A 107 5.25 -9.11 14.98
C GLY A 107 4.50 -8.06 14.16
N GLY A 108 5.18 -6.97 13.74
CA GLY A 108 4.59 -5.92 12.91
C GLY A 108 4.36 -6.35 11.46
N VAL A 109 3.45 -5.66 10.80
CA VAL A 109 2.95 -5.98 9.46
C VAL A 109 3.27 -4.85 8.50
N THR A 110 3.68 -5.18 7.27
CA THR A 110 3.67 -4.25 6.14
C THR A 110 2.65 -4.67 5.11
N VAL A 111 1.97 -3.69 4.50
CA VAL A 111 0.97 -3.92 3.44
C VAL A 111 1.11 -2.83 2.39
N HIS A 112 1.33 -3.23 1.15
CA HIS A 112 1.40 -2.34 0.00
C HIS A 112 0.26 -2.69 -0.96
N CYS A 113 -0.71 -1.81 -1.06
CA CYS A 113 -1.85 -1.94 -1.96
C CYS A 113 -1.55 -1.19 -3.25
N GLU A 114 -1.61 -1.90 -4.39
CA GLU A 114 -1.17 -1.37 -5.67
C GLU A 114 -2.10 -1.78 -6.82
N THR A 115 -1.99 -1.08 -7.94
CA THR A 115 -2.60 -1.52 -9.20
C THR A 115 -2.08 -2.90 -9.60
N PRO A 116 -2.83 -3.67 -10.42
CA PRO A 116 -2.44 -5.04 -10.74
C PRO A 116 -1.02 -5.12 -11.29
N MET A 117 -0.20 -5.98 -10.69
CA MET A 117 1.01 -6.47 -11.33
C MET A 117 0.61 -7.48 -12.41
N TYR A 118 1.38 -7.56 -13.51
CA TYR A 118 1.06 -8.51 -14.56
C TYR A 118 1.15 -9.94 -14.05
N ASP A 119 0.11 -10.68 -14.38
CA ASP A 119 0.10 -12.11 -14.33
C ASP A 119 -0.69 -12.67 -15.53
N ASP A 120 -0.63 -13.98 -15.74
CA ASP A 120 -1.29 -14.66 -16.85
C ASP A 120 -2.83 -14.57 -16.81
N ARG A 121 -3.40 -14.01 -15.73
CA ARG A 121 -4.85 -13.80 -15.57
C ARG A 121 -5.35 -12.55 -16.30
N LEU A 122 -4.48 -11.59 -16.57
CA LEU A 122 -4.84 -10.38 -17.31
C LEU A 122 -4.94 -10.67 -18.80
N SER A 123 -6.05 -10.28 -19.41
CA SER A 123 -6.19 -10.37 -20.85
C SER A 123 -5.17 -9.43 -21.56
N PRO A 124 -4.80 -9.73 -22.82
CA PRO A 124 -3.96 -8.81 -23.59
C PRO A 124 -4.54 -7.39 -23.71
N PHE A 125 -5.87 -7.26 -23.66
CA PHE A 125 -6.55 -5.96 -23.67
C PHE A 125 -6.31 -5.20 -22.34
N ASP A 126 -6.47 -5.87 -21.20
CA ASP A 126 -6.26 -5.29 -19.88
C ASP A 126 -4.80 -4.88 -19.71
N GLN A 127 -3.86 -5.71 -20.17
CA GLN A 127 -2.44 -5.39 -20.20
C GLN A 127 -2.14 -4.13 -21.04
N ALA A 128 -2.72 -4.06 -22.25
CA ALA A 128 -2.56 -2.90 -23.11
C ALA A 128 -3.20 -1.63 -22.53
N GLN A 129 -4.32 -1.76 -21.81
CA GLN A 129 -4.97 -0.65 -21.13
C GLN A 129 -4.10 -0.12 -19.99
N THR A 130 -3.47 -0.98 -19.23
CA THR A 130 -2.56 -0.60 -18.14
C THR A 130 -1.28 0.05 -18.69
N ASP A 131 -0.74 -0.45 -19.79
CA ASP A 131 0.39 0.17 -20.49
C ASP A 131 0.04 1.56 -21.06
N TRP A 132 -1.24 1.81 -21.37
CA TRP A 132 -1.71 3.11 -21.82
C TRP A 132 -1.36 4.22 -20.82
N ASP A 133 -1.46 3.96 -19.54
CA ASP A 133 -1.15 4.93 -18.47
C ASP A 133 0.32 5.35 -18.51
N THR A 134 1.22 4.42 -18.80
CA THR A 134 2.66 4.70 -18.96
C THR A 134 2.91 5.75 -20.04
N TYR A 135 2.21 5.67 -21.17
CA TYR A 135 2.47 6.51 -22.33
C TYR A 135 1.64 7.79 -22.40
N PHE A 136 0.43 7.77 -21.86
CA PHE A 136 -0.56 8.83 -22.07
C PHE A 136 -0.96 9.58 -20.80
N ASN A 137 -0.75 8.98 -19.60
CA ASN A 137 -1.04 9.63 -18.32
C ASN A 137 0.22 10.10 -17.57
N ASN A 138 1.39 10.03 -18.22
CA ASN A 138 2.66 10.41 -17.60
C ASN A 138 3.00 9.59 -16.34
N GLU A 139 2.72 8.29 -16.39
CA GLU A 139 3.00 7.30 -15.33
C GLU A 139 4.22 6.43 -15.72
N PRO A 140 5.43 6.96 -15.68
CA PRO A 140 6.60 6.32 -16.30
C PRO A 140 7.02 5.02 -15.63
N PHE A 141 6.53 4.74 -14.43
CA PHE A 141 6.91 3.56 -13.66
C PHE A 141 5.85 2.45 -13.66
N VAL A 142 4.65 2.68 -14.21
CA VAL A 142 3.59 1.67 -14.33
C VAL A 142 4.06 0.47 -15.16
N GLY A 143 4.52 0.70 -16.39
CA GLY A 143 5.03 -0.38 -17.24
C GLY A 143 6.19 -1.17 -16.60
N PRO A 144 7.25 -0.50 -16.07
CA PRO A 144 8.32 -1.18 -15.34
C PRO A 144 7.87 -1.95 -14.09
N MET A 145 6.78 -1.55 -13.45
CA MET A 145 6.23 -2.25 -12.29
C MET A 145 5.66 -3.62 -12.66
N HIS A 146 5.04 -3.75 -13.82
CA HIS A 146 4.32 -4.94 -14.23
C HIS A 146 5.17 -6.22 -14.30
N GLY A 147 6.45 -6.10 -14.58
CA GLY A 147 7.36 -7.24 -14.64
C GLY A 147 8.01 -7.63 -13.30
N LEU A 148 7.55 -7.04 -12.18
CA LEU A 148 8.15 -7.28 -10.88
C LEU A 148 7.59 -8.56 -10.22
N ASP A 149 8.49 -9.36 -9.69
CA ASP A 149 8.17 -10.48 -8.79
C ASP A 149 8.01 -9.95 -7.36
N ALA A 150 6.77 -9.94 -6.88
CA ALA A 150 6.43 -9.45 -5.56
C ALA A 150 7.13 -10.22 -4.43
N ASP A 151 7.23 -11.55 -4.55
CA ASP A 151 7.91 -12.39 -3.57
C ASP A 151 9.42 -12.10 -3.54
N ALA A 152 10.03 -11.96 -4.72
CA ALA A 152 11.44 -11.61 -4.81
C ALA A 152 11.73 -10.23 -4.19
N LEU A 153 10.88 -9.23 -4.42
CA LEU A 153 11.00 -7.91 -3.80
C LEU A 153 10.95 -7.97 -2.27
N MET A 154 10.01 -8.74 -1.73
CA MET A 154 9.88 -8.90 -0.27
C MET A 154 11.08 -9.64 0.33
N ARG A 155 11.61 -10.69 -0.36
CA ARG A 155 12.87 -11.37 0.05
C ARG A 155 14.06 -10.42 0.01
N GLU A 156 14.21 -9.60 -1.03
CA GLU A 156 15.27 -8.58 -1.13
C GLU A 156 15.18 -7.53 -0.03
N ALA A 157 13.97 -7.24 0.46
CA ALA A 157 13.75 -6.36 1.61
C ALA A 157 14.14 -7.01 2.94
N GLY A 158 14.37 -8.34 2.97
CA GLY A 158 14.82 -9.09 4.14
C GLY A 158 13.73 -9.90 4.83
N PHE A 159 12.55 -10.05 4.22
CA PHE A 159 11.51 -10.94 4.72
C PHE A 159 11.81 -12.38 4.31
N ALA A 160 11.59 -13.33 5.21
CA ALA A 160 11.68 -14.75 4.90
C ALA A 160 10.38 -15.25 4.22
N ASP A 161 10.43 -16.38 3.51
CA ASP A 161 9.28 -16.90 2.76
C ASP A 161 8.03 -17.10 3.62
N ASP A 162 8.19 -17.53 4.86
CA ASP A 162 7.09 -17.72 5.81
C ASP A 162 6.61 -16.44 6.51
N GLU A 163 7.26 -15.31 6.25
CA GLU A 163 6.82 -13.97 6.64
C GLU A 163 5.96 -13.32 5.55
N ILE A 164 6.09 -13.75 4.27
CA ILE A 164 5.45 -13.13 3.11
C ILE A 164 4.02 -13.62 2.96
N ALA A 165 3.09 -12.68 2.73
CA ALA A 165 1.67 -12.93 2.54
C ALA A 165 1.12 -12.02 1.42
N ASN A 166 1.66 -12.20 0.21
CA ASN A 166 1.18 -11.48 -0.97
C ASN A 166 -0.18 -12.04 -1.42
N GLY A 167 -0.96 -11.23 -2.12
CA GLY A 167 -2.27 -11.62 -2.60
C GLY A 167 -2.93 -10.56 -3.46
N ASP A 168 -4.21 -10.76 -3.73
CA ASP A 168 -5.03 -9.84 -4.48
C ASP A 168 -6.24 -9.40 -3.67
N LEU A 169 -6.65 -8.15 -3.84
CA LEU A 169 -7.88 -7.60 -3.29
C LEU A 169 -8.82 -7.32 -4.45
N PRO A 170 -9.95 -8.06 -4.59
CA PRO A 170 -10.93 -7.76 -5.61
C PRO A 170 -11.56 -6.38 -5.38
N LEU A 171 -11.71 -5.61 -6.46
CA LEU A 171 -12.40 -4.32 -6.41
C LEU A 171 -13.91 -4.56 -6.36
N TYR A 172 -14.54 -4.08 -5.30
CA TYR A 172 -15.99 -4.13 -5.13
C TYR A 172 -16.63 -2.76 -5.44
N VAL A 173 -17.58 -2.73 -6.35
CA VAL A 173 -18.43 -1.55 -6.58
C VAL A 173 -19.82 -1.82 -6.02
N PRO A 174 -20.21 -1.15 -4.93
CA PRO A 174 -21.56 -1.30 -4.36
C PRO A 174 -22.66 -0.98 -5.39
N GLY A 175 -23.66 -1.87 -5.49
CA GLY A 175 -24.84 -1.65 -6.34
C GLY A 175 -24.69 -2.15 -7.79
N VAL A 176 -23.59 -2.75 -8.17
CA VAL A 176 -23.46 -3.48 -9.43
C VAL A 176 -23.75 -4.95 -9.14
N ASP A 177 -24.98 -5.39 -9.46
CA ASP A 177 -25.36 -6.81 -9.46
C ASP A 177 -25.18 -7.34 -10.88
N ASP A 178 -24.42 -8.39 -11.05
CA ASP A 178 -24.14 -9.03 -12.34
C ASP A 178 -25.08 -10.17 -12.69
N GLY A 179 -26.03 -10.47 -11.80
CA GLY A 179 -27.06 -11.50 -12.02
C GLY A 179 -26.54 -12.95 -12.01
N GLU A 180 -25.23 -13.15 -11.85
CA GLU A 180 -24.63 -14.48 -11.74
C GLU A 180 -24.04 -14.65 -10.36
N GLY A 181 -24.74 -15.29 -9.43
CA GLY A 181 -24.37 -15.43 -8.01
C GLY A 181 -23.08 -16.21 -7.73
N GLY A 182 -22.01 -15.88 -8.40
CA GLY A 182 -20.68 -16.47 -8.23
C GLY A 182 -19.69 -15.50 -7.55
N ASP A 183 -18.85 -16.02 -6.67
CA ASP A 183 -17.85 -15.27 -5.89
C ASP A 183 -16.68 -14.70 -6.73
N ASP A 184 -16.72 -14.73 -8.04
CA ASP A 184 -15.65 -14.25 -8.90
C ASP A 184 -15.84 -12.79 -9.33
N TYR A 185 -15.57 -11.87 -8.40
CA TYR A 185 -15.62 -10.42 -8.61
C TYR A 185 -14.60 -9.90 -9.65
N ARG A 186 -13.61 -10.71 -10.03
CA ARG A 186 -12.52 -10.34 -10.93
C ARG A 186 -12.98 -10.06 -12.36
N HIS A 187 -14.09 -10.68 -12.79
CA HIS A 187 -14.64 -10.52 -14.13
C HIS A 187 -15.59 -9.33 -14.30
N ARG A 188 -16.00 -8.66 -13.22
CA ARG A 188 -17.09 -7.69 -13.25
C ARG A 188 -16.70 -6.24 -13.43
N ILE A 189 -15.46 -5.87 -13.00
CA ILE A 189 -15.00 -4.48 -13.05
C ILE A 189 -13.66 -4.39 -13.80
N GLY A 190 -13.16 -5.54 -14.26
CA GLY A 190 -11.85 -5.61 -14.93
C GLY A 190 -10.70 -5.31 -13.98
N GLY A 191 -10.85 -5.55 -12.64
CA GLY A 191 -9.78 -5.16 -11.76
C GLY A 191 -9.72 -5.83 -10.39
N TYR A 192 -8.53 -6.04 -9.95
CA TYR A 192 -8.13 -6.32 -8.58
C TYR A 192 -6.98 -5.38 -8.22
N LEU A 193 -6.71 -5.20 -6.94
CA LEU A 193 -5.49 -4.56 -6.47
C LEU A 193 -4.52 -5.65 -6.02
N SER A 194 -3.26 -5.51 -6.39
CA SER A 194 -2.20 -6.39 -5.90
C SER A 194 -1.81 -5.97 -4.49
N ILE A 195 -1.66 -6.95 -3.61
CA ILE A 195 -1.22 -6.75 -2.24
C ILE A 195 0.14 -7.40 -2.05
N LEU A 196 1.16 -6.57 -1.77
CA LEU A 196 2.43 -7.06 -1.24
C LEU A 196 2.35 -6.94 0.28
N GLY A 197 2.40 -8.06 0.97
CA GLY A 197 2.26 -8.09 2.42
C GLY A 197 3.32 -8.96 3.08
N ALA A 198 3.73 -8.60 4.29
CA ALA A 198 4.55 -9.45 5.13
C ALA A 198 4.35 -9.13 6.61
N ARG A 199 4.61 -10.14 7.46
CA ARG A 199 4.65 -9.99 8.91
C ARG A 199 6.04 -10.32 9.42
N ARG A 200 6.72 -9.34 10.02
CA ARG A 200 8.02 -9.53 10.65
C ARG A 200 7.88 -10.50 11.84
N ARG A 201 8.71 -11.54 11.90
CA ARG A 201 8.76 -12.48 13.04
C ARG A 201 8.94 -11.75 14.38
N ALA A 202 8.36 -12.34 15.41
CA ALA A 202 8.48 -11.86 16.79
C ALA A 202 9.90 -12.02 17.35
#